data_e4b859ca1bad7e624361e2c30f1e955b
#
_entry.id   e4b859ca1bad7e624361e2c30f1e955b
#
_cell.length_a   1.000
_cell.length_b   1.000
_cell.length_c   1.000
_cell.angle_alpha   90.00
_cell.angle_beta   90.00
_cell.angle_gamma   90.00
#
_symmetry.space_group_name_H-M   'P 1'
#
loop_
_entity.id
_entity.type
_entity.pdbx_description
1 polymer ?
#
loop_
_entity_poly.entity_id
_entity_poly.type
_entity_poly.pdbx_seq_one_letter_code
_entity_poly.pdbx_strand_id
1 'polypeptide(L)'
;PTGSFPLSSEILRNHLQGCHQIVVLAVTIGAQLEDQVDANFSSGQYTQALLLDAAGSTAVEATANQVNQAINAQLSKLGFFTLARFSPGYGDWDLAIQSELLPLTGGAAIGMTVTESSMLVPRKSITAVIGVHPEWLRNFPKDSLNDAIQCNLSNCLARRSSKV
;
A
#
# COMPACT_ATOMS: atom_id res chain seq x y z
N PRO A 1 -15.90 7.02 4.11
CA PRO A 1 -15.30 8.24 4.60
C PRO A 1 -14.84 9.07 3.41
N THR A 2 -15.45 10.24 3.22
CA THR A 2 -15.06 11.22 2.19
C THR A 2 -13.95 12.11 2.74
N GLY A 3 -12.79 11.53 3.03
CA GLY A 3 -11.60 12.27 3.40
C GLY A 3 -10.71 12.46 2.19
N SER A 4 -10.25 13.68 1.92
CA SER A 4 -9.18 13.92 0.98
C SER A 4 -7.87 13.44 1.61
N PHE A 5 -7.29 12.36 1.09
CA PHE A 5 -5.98 11.90 1.48
C PHE A 5 -4.93 12.77 0.76
N PRO A 6 -4.01 13.45 1.48
CA PRO A 6 -3.02 14.30 0.86
C PRO A 6 -2.00 13.44 0.08
N LEU A 7 -2.11 13.43 -1.25
CA LEU A 7 -1.12 12.85 -2.13
C LEU A 7 0.02 13.87 -2.35
N SER A 8 0.91 13.99 -1.38
CA SER A 8 2.04 14.93 -1.42
C SER A 8 3.15 14.49 -2.40
N SER A 9 3.21 13.20 -2.73
CA SER A 9 4.20 12.62 -3.63
C SER A 9 3.80 12.77 -5.10
N GLU A 10 4.68 13.28 -5.94
CA GLU A 10 4.49 13.34 -7.38
C GLU A 10 4.60 11.95 -8.03
N ILE A 11 5.55 11.13 -7.55
CA ILE A 11 5.74 9.76 -8.03
C ILE A 11 4.46 8.94 -7.74
N LEU A 12 3.89 9.07 -6.54
CA LEU A 12 2.65 8.38 -6.19
C LEU A 12 1.47 8.88 -7.01
N ARG A 13 1.34 10.19 -7.24
CA ARG A 13 0.28 10.75 -8.11
C ARG A 13 0.37 10.18 -9.53
N ASN A 14 1.57 10.09 -10.09
CA ASN A 14 1.80 9.51 -11.41
C ASN A 14 1.50 8.01 -11.41
N HIS A 15 1.89 7.29 -10.34
CA HIS A 15 1.57 5.87 -10.17
C HIS A 15 0.06 5.60 -10.12
N LEU A 16 -0.69 6.48 -9.44
CA LEU A 16 -2.14 6.37 -9.27
C LEU A 16 -2.94 7.05 -10.39
N GLN A 17 -2.27 7.57 -11.42
CA GLN A 17 -2.95 8.24 -12.52
C GLN A 17 -3.96 7.33 -13.20
N GLY A 18 -5.19 7.82 -13.35
CA GLY A 18 -6.28 7.04 -13.95
C GLY A 18 -6.94 6.02 -13.01
N CYS A 19 -6.46 5.85 -11.79
CA CYS A 19 -7.13 4.99 -10.80
C CYS A 19 -8.50 5.57 -10.42
N HIS A 20 -9.52 4.70 -10.37
CA HIS A 20 -10.86 5.04 -9.91
C HIS A 20 -10.98 4.97 -8.39
N GLN A 21 -10.23 4.09 -7.77
CA GLN A 21 -10.25 3.82 -6.34
C GLN A 21 -8.84 3.51 -5.87
N ILE A 22 -8.65 3.62 -4.57
CA ILE A 22 -7.41 3.26 -3.89
C ILE A 22 -7.78 2.31 -2.75
N VAL A 23 -7.07 1.21 -2.65
CA VAL A 23 -7.08 0.34 -1.47
C VAL A 23 -5.91 0.74 -0.60
N VAL A 24 -6.17 0.95 0.69
CA VAL A 24 -5.13 1.12 1.71
C VAL A 24 -5.00 -0.17 2.51
N LEU A 25 -3.79 -0.57 2.84
CA LEU A 25 -3.54 -1.79 3.59
C LEU A 25 -2.52 -1.58 4.69
N ALA A 26 -2.65 -2.38 5.75
CA ALA A 26 -1.64 -2.57 6.78
C ALA A 26 -1.42 -4.08 7.00
N VAL A 27 -0.18 -4.46 7.15
CA VAL A 27 0.26 -5.84 7.37
C VAL A 27 1.32 -5.85 8.46
N THR A 28 1.23 -6.79 9.38
CA THR A 28 2.25 -7.03 10.40
C THR A 28 2.42 -8.52 10.65
N ILE A 29 3.60 -8.94 11.06
CA ILE A 29 3.86 -10.29 11.59
C ILE A 29 3.91 -10.31 13.13
N GLY A 30 3.53 -9.20 13.76
CA GLY A 30 3.52 -9.07 15.22
C GLY A 30 4.90 -8.78 15.83
N ALA A 31 4.93 -8.59 17.15
CA ALA A 31 6.13 -8.19 17.88
C ALA A 31 7.01 -9.38 18.33
N GLN A 32 6.45 -10.59 18.42
CA GLN A 32 7.15 -11.75 19.02
C GLN A 32 8.53 -12.04 18.42
N LEU A 33 8.65 -11.88 17.09
CA LEU A 33 9.92 -12.08 16.40
C LEU A 33 10.94 -11.00 16.79
N GLU A 34 10.50 -9.77 16.95
CA GLU A 34 11.34 -8.65 17.36
C GLU A 34 11.87 -8.84 18.78
N ASP A 35 11.00 -9.26 19.69
CA ASP A 35 11.37 -9.59 21.08
C ASP A 35 12.48 -10.67 21.11
N GLN A 36 12.38 -11.68 20.24
CA GLN A 36 13.39 -12.72 20.12
C GLN A 36 14.69 -12.21 19.50
N VAL A 37 14.63 -11.31 18.53
CA VAL A 37 15.80 -10.65 17.93
C VAL A 37 16.54 -9.84 19.02
N ASP A 38 15.81 -9.05 19.78
CA ASP A 38 16.37 -8.21 20.83
C ASP A 38 16.96 -9.06 22.00
N ALA A 39 16.33 -10.17 22.35
CA ALA A 39 16.86 -11.14 23.32
C ALA A 39 18.17 -11.77 22.83
N ASN A 40 18.25 -12.16 21.56
CA ASN A 40 19.47 -12.73 20.96
C ASN A 40 20.61 -11.70 20.93
N PHE A 41 20.34 -10.43 20.58
CA PHE A 41 21.33 -9.37 20.66
C PHE A 41 21.83 -9.17 22.09
N SER A 42 20.94 -9.13 23.08
CA SER A 42 21.27 -8.93 24.48
C SER A 42 22.11 -10.08 25.08
N SER A 43 21.94 -11.30 24.56
CA SER A 43 22.71 -12.49 24.98
C SER A 43 23.99 -12.73 24.17
N GLY A 44 24.35 -11.81 23.24
CA GLY A 44 25.56 -11.93 22.42
C GLY A 44 25.43 -12.89 21.23
N GLN A 45 24.22 -13.36 20.95
CA GLN A 45 23.94 -14.27 19.81
C GLN A 45 23.69 -13.48 18.52
N TYR A 46 24.65 -12.66 18.12
CA TYR A 46 24.50 -11.68 17.03
C TYR A 46 24.14 -12.29 15.68
N THR A 47 24.77 -13.41 15.33
CA THR A 47 24.47 -14.10 14.05
C THR A 47 23.03 -14.56 13.99
N GLN A 48 22.53 -15.15 15.09
CA GLN A 48 21.13 -15.60 15.17
C GLN A 48 20.16 -14.43 15.12
N ALA A 49 20.47 -13.33 15.82
CA ALA A 49 19.68 -12.11 15.80
C ALA A 49 19.55 -11.56 14.37
N LEU A 50 20.67 -11.44 13.64
CA LEU A 50 20.68 -10.93 12.26
C LEU A 50 19.91 -11.84 11.30
N LEU A 51 20.08 -13.17 11.41
CA LEU A 51 19.35 -14.11 10.56
C LEU A 51 17.84 -14.05 10.84
N LEU A 52 17.45 -13.95 12.11
CA LEU A 52 16.06 -13.87 12.52
C LEU A 52 15.43 -12.55 12.05
N ASP A 53 16.15 -11.43 12.17
CA ASP A 53 15.69 -10.13 11.66
C ASP A 53 15.49 -10.14 10.15
N ALA A 54 16.42 -10.71 9.39
CA ALA A 54 16.31 -10.87 7.95
C ALA A 54 15.12 -11.77 7.55
N ALA A 55 14.92 -12.87 8.30
CA ALA A 55 13.76 -13.76 8.10
C ALA A 55 12.46 -13.01 8.34
N GLY A 56 12.39 -12.16 9.37
CA GLY A 56 11.23 -11.33 9.67
C GLY A 56 10.91 -10.33 8.54
N SER A 57 11.93 -9.70 7.96
CA SER A 57 11.76 -8.82 6.81
C SER A 57 11.19 -9.57 5.60
N THR A 58 11.70 -10.76 5.33
CA THR A 58 11.19 -11.62 4.26
C THR A 58 9.75 -12.06 4.53
N ALA A 59 9.43 -12.42 5.78
CA ALA A 59 8.10 -12.89 6.17
C ALA A 59 7.03 -11.79 6.02
N VAL A 60 7.31 -10.56 6.44
CA VAL A 60 6.34 -9.46 6.30
C VAL A 60 6.10 -9.10 4.83
N GLU A 61 7.14 -9.13 4.00
CA GLU A 61 7.00 -8.93 2.55
C GLU A 61 6.19 -10.06 1.89
N ALA A 62 6.44 -11.31 2.26
CA ALA A 62 5.66 -12.45 1.79
C ALA A 62 4.18 -12.33 2.19
N THR A 63 3.90 -11.92 3.42
CA THR A 63 2.54 -11.70 3.91
C THR A 63 1.86 -10.56 3.13
N ALA A 64 2.55 -9.45 2.90
CA ALA A 64 2.03 -8.34 2.10
C ALA A 64 1.74 -8.76 0.65
N ASN A 65 2.58 -9.63 0.07
CA ASN A 65 2.34 -10.20 -1.27
C ASN A 65 1.07 -11.07 -1.30
N GLN A 66 0.85 -11.91 -0.27
CA GLN A 66 -0.36 -12.74 -0.17
C GLN A 66 -1.62 -11.88 -0.03
N VAL A 67 -1.58 -10.84 0.80
CA VAL A 67 -2.70 -9.89 0.94
C VAL A 67 -2.98 -9.19 -0.39
N ASN A 68 -1.94 -8.72 -1.09
CA ASN A 68 -2.09 -8.07 -2.39
C ASN A 68 -2.72 -9.01 -3.43
N GLN A 69 -2.30 -10.29 -3.46
CA GLN A 69 -2.88 -11.30 -4.35
C GLN A 69 -4.35 -11.57 -4.02
N ALA A 70 -4.71 -11.65 -2.73
CA ALA A 70 -6.09 -11.84 -2.31
C ALA A 70 -6.98 -10.65 -2.71
N ILE A 71 -6.51 -9.41 -2.52
CA ILE A 71 -7.20 -8.20 -2.96
C ILE A 71 -7.41 -8.23 -4.48
N ASN A 72 -6.35 -8.50 -5.24
CA ASN A 72 -6.43 -8.57 -6.70
C ASN A 72 -7.42 -9.65 -7.18
N ALA A 73 -7.40 -10.83 -6.55
CA ALA A 73 -8.32 -11.91 -6.89
C ALA A 73 -9.79 -11.56 -6.62
N GLN A 74 -10.07 -10.78 -5.58
CA GLN A 74 -11.43 -10.30 -5.30
C GLN A 74 -11.85 -9.23 -6.29
N LEU A 75 -11.00 -8.24 -6.56
CA LEU A 75 -11.30 -7.14 -7.46
C LEU A 75 -11.42 -7.58 -8.91
N SER A 76 -10.64 -8.57 -9.34
CA SER A 76 -10.75 -9.13 -10.69
C SER A 76 -12.11 -9.75 -10.98
N LYS A 77 -12.77 -10.36 -9.98
CA LYS A 77 -14.15 -10.87 -10.10
C LYS A 77 -15.18 -9.76 -10.33
N LEU A 78 -14.84 -8.52 -9.94
CA LEU A 78 -15.67 -7.34 -10.09
C LEU A 78 -15.31 -6.51 -11.35
N GLY A 79 -14.41 -7.02 -12.19
CA GLY A 79 -13.97 -6.33 -13.42
C GLY A 79 -12.95 -5.21 -13.15
N PHE A 80 -12.15 -5.34 -12.09
CA PHE A 80 -11.06 -4.42 -11.77
C PHE A 80 -9.73 -5.14 -11.74
N PHE A 81 -8.63 -4.39 -11.94
CA PHE A 81 -7.28 -4.86 -11.69
C PHE A 81 -6.54 -3.89 -10.76
N THR A 82 -5.52 -4.40 -10.08
CA THR A 82 -4.71 -3.61 -9.15
C THR A 82 -3.35 -3.27 -9.74
N LEU A 83 -2.85 -2.09 -9.39
CA LEU A 83 -1.45 -1.72 -9.61
C LEU A 83 -0.56 -2.34 -8.52
N ALA A 84 0.76 -2.22 -8.72
CA ALA A 84 1.71 -2.55 -7.67
C ALA A 84 1.45 -1.68 -6.42
N ARG A 85 1.64 -2.26 -5.23
CA ARG A 85 1.55 -1.49 -3.99
C ARG A 85 2.66 -0.45 -3.91
N PHE A 86 2.36 0.69 -3.30
CA PHE A 86 3.30 1.78 -3.06
C PHE A 86 3.24 2.15 -1.58
N SER A 87 4.40 2.19 -0.91
CA SER A 87 4.50 2.40 0.53
C SER A 87 5.17 3.73 0.85
N PRO A 88 4.85 4.38 1.99
CA PRO A 88 5.59 5.52 2.51
C PRO A 88 7.09 5.21 2.63
N GLY A 89 7.93 6.19 2.37
CA GLY A 89 9.39 6.04 2.33
C GLY A 89 9.96 5.66 0.96
N TYR A 90 9.11 5.33 -0.03
CA TYR A 90 9.56 5.13 -1.40
C TYR A 90 9.48 6.41 -2.21
N GLY A 91 10.53 6.65 -3.02
CA GLY A 91 10.62 7.83 -3.88
C GLY A 91 10.56 9.13 -3.06
N ASP A 92 9.60 9.97 -3.39
CA ASP A 92 9.33 11.27 -2.75
C ASP A 92 8.16 11.22 -1.74
N TRP A 93 7.67 10.01 -1.38
CA TRP A 93 6.56 9.90 -0.44
C TRP A 93 7.07 9.78 1.00
N ASP A 94 6.93 10.87 1.74
CA ASP A 94 7.46 11.01 3.09
C ASP A 94 6.85 9.99 4.06
N LEU A 95 7.67 9.48 4.98
CA LEU A 95 7.24 8.59 6.07
C LEU A 95 6.28 9.27 7.04
N ALA A 96 6.30 10.60 7.16
CA ALA A 96 5.41 11.34 8.05
C ALA A 96 3.93 11.05 7.80
N ILE A 97 3.57 10.62 6.58
CA ILE A 97 2.21 10.24 6.21
C ILE A 97 1.69 9.00 6.96
N GLN A 98 2.56 8.21 7.59
CA GLN A 98 2.17 7.01 8.34
C GLN A 98 1.12 7.27 9.41
N SER A 99 1.20 8.43 10.09
CA SER A 99 0.25 8.83 11.12
C SER A 99 -1.17 9.05 10.59
N GLU A 100 -1.29 9.45 9.32
CA GLU A 100 -2.57 9.63 8.63
C GLU A 100 -3.03 8.36 7.90
N LEU A 101 -2.07 7.59 7.36
CA LEU A 101 -2.36 6.39 6.57
C LEU A 101 -2.82 5.23 7.47
N LEU A 102 -2.15 4.98 8.59
CA LEU A 102 -2.43 3.84 9.46
C LEU A 102 -3.89 3.82 9.96
N PRO A 103 -4.50 4.93 10.44
CA PRO A 103 -5.92 4.95 10.83
C PRO A 103 -6.87 4.53 9.70
N LEU A 104 -6.56 4.89 8.45
CA LEU A 104 -7.38 4.54 7.28
C LEU A 104 -7.36 3.04 6.98
N THR A 105 -6.30 2.34 7.37
CA THR A 105 -6.16 0.88 7.16
C THR A 105 -6.86 0.05 8.21
N GLY A 106 -7.22 0.64 9.35
CA GLY A 106 -7.66 -0.11 10.53
C GLY A 106 -6.54 -0.88 11.23
N GLY A 107 -5.27 -0.55 10.97
CA GLY A 107 -4.09 -1.25 11.48
C GLY A 107 -4.02 -1.35 13.01
N ALA A 108 -4.66 -0.42 13.73
CA ALA A 108 -4.75 -0.48 15.19
C ALA A 108 -5.45 -1.78 15.67
N ALA A 109 -6.40 -2.32 14.91
CA ALA A 109 -7.11 -3.56 15.27
C ALA A 109 -6.19 -4.81 15.21
N ILE A 110 -5.06 -4.72 14.52
CA ILE A 110 -4.03 -5.78 14.46
C ILE A 110 -2.78 -5.41 15.25
N GLY A 111 -2.90 -4.44 16.18
CA GLY A 111 -1.85 -4.06 17.12
C GLY A 111 -0.76 -3.15 16.54
N MET A 112 -1.01 -2.50 15.39
CA MET A 112 -0.06 -1.56 14.80
C MET A 112 -0.23 -0.15 15.36
N THR A 113 0.90 0.53 15.57
CA THR A 113 0.96 1.96 15.93
C THR A 113 2.06 2.65 15.13
N VAL A 114 2.12 3.98 15.23
CA VAL A 114 3.17 4.83 14.63
C VAL A 114 3.86 5.59 15.74
N THR A 115 5.19 5.62 15.72
CA THR A 115 6.00 6.42 16.65
C THR A 115 6.00 7.90 16.26
N GLU A 116 6.49 8.77 17.15
CA GLU A 116 6.70 10.19 16.85
C GLU A 116 7.66 10.42 15.67
N SER A 117 8.58 9.50 15.42
CA SER A 117 9.48 9.49 14.26
C SER A 117 8.88 8.83 13.02
N SER A 118 7.56 8.61 13.00
CA SER A 118 6.80 8.02 11.89
C SER A 118 7.19 6.59 11.52
N MET A 119 7.77 5.84 12.45
CA MET A 119 8.07 4.42 12.27
C MET A 119 6.90 3.55 12.72
N LEU A 120 6.63 2.48 11.98
CA LEU A 120 5.63 1.49 12.36
C LEU A 120 6.10 0.62 13.54
N VAL A 121 5.18 0.33 14.44
CA VAL A 121 5.35 -0.64 15.53
C VAL A 121 4.22 -1.66 15.42
N PRO A 122 4.51 -2.96 15.40
CA PRO A 122 5.82 -3.62 15.35
C PRO A 122 6.66 -3.20 14.12
N ARG A 123 8.01 -3.32 14.23
CA ARG A 123 8.96 -2.93 13.15
C ARG A 123 8.76 -3.74 11.86
N LYS A 124 8.39 -5.01 12.00
CA LYS A 124 8.07 -5.89 10.86
C LYS A 124 6.62 -5.70 10.43
N SER A 125 6.34 -4.48 9.98
CA SER A 125 5.03 -4.04 9.51
C SER A 125 5.16 -3.22 8.23
N ILE A 126 4.12 -3.25 7.40
CA ILE A 126 4.03 -2.51 6.14
C ILE A 126 2.68 -1.82 6.07
N THR A 127 2.66 -0.56 5.68
CA THR A 127 1.47 0.11 5.15
C THR A 127 1.69 0.41 3.68
N ALA A 128 0.64 0.39 2.90
CA ALA A 128 0.73 0.70 1.47
C ALA A 128 -0.60 1.17 0.90
N VAL A 129 -0.51 1.79 -0.27
CA VAL A 129 -1.64 2.06 -1.15
C VAL A 129 -1.54 1.22 -2.41
N ILE A 130 -2.69 0.81 -2.95
CA ILE A 130 -2.82 0.06 -4.19
C ILE A 130 -3.84 0.79 -5.05
N GLY A 131 -3.44 1.20 -6.24
CA GLY A 131 -4.35 1.77 -7.22
C GLY A 131 -5.26 0.69 -7.84
N VAL A 132 -6.52 1.04 -8.08
CA VAL A 132 -7.52 0.15 -8.67
C VAL A 132 -8.03 0.74 -9.96
N HIS A 133 -7.91 -0.01 -11.04
CA HIS A 133 -8.39 0.35 -12.37
C HIS A 133 -9.50 -0.60 -12.83
N PRO A 134 -10.48 -0.13 -13.60
CA PRO A 134 -11.38 -1.01 -14.35
C PRO A 134 -10.61 -1.89 -15.35
N GLU A 135 -10.99 -3.16 -15.51
CA GLU A 135 -10.29 -4.13 -16.37
C GLU A 135 -10.23 -3.66 -17.83
N TRP A 136 -11.26 -2.95 -18.32
CA TRP A 136 -11.29 -2.43 -19.70
C TRP A 136 -10.16 -1.42 -20.00
N LEU A 137 -9.57 -0.76 -18.97
CA LEU A 137 -8.40 0.13 -19.12
C LEU A 137 -7.08 -0.62 -19.32
N ARG A 138 -7.03 -1.92 -19.04
CA ARG A 138 -5.80 -2.72 -19.08
C ARG A 138 -5.13 -2.74 -20.45
N ASN A 139 -5.95 -2.65 -21.49
CA ASN A 139 -5.50 -2.70 -22.90
C ASN A 139 -5.28 -1.32 -23.52
N PHE A 140 -5.48 -0.23 -22.76
CA PHE A 140 -5.21 1.11 -23.27
C PHE A 140 -3.74 1.50 -23.01
N PRO A 141 -3.04 2.04 -24.03
CA PRO A 141 -1.72 2.63 -23.85
C PRO A 141 -1.77 3.72 -22.77
N LYS A 142 -0.74 3.80 -21.93
CA LYS A 142 -0.68 4.81 -20.84
C LYS A 142 -0.84 6.25 -21.36
N ASP A 143 -0.32 6.52 -22.56
CA ASP A 143 -0.40 7.84 -23.20
C ASP A 143 -1.83 8.18 -23.66
N SER A 144 -2.67 7.19 -23.95
CA SER A 144 -4.07 7.37 -24.34
C SER A 144 -5.03 7.53 -23.15
N LEU A 145 -4.57 7.29 -21.94
CA LEU A 145 -5.40 7.42 -20.73
C LEU A 145 -5.84 8.88 -20.50
N ASN A 146 -4.97 9.84 -20.80
CA ASN A 146 -5.30 11.27 -20.72
C ASN A 146 -6.36 11.67 -21.75
N ASP A 147 -6.28 11.14 -22.97
CA ASP A 147 -7.25 11.41 -24.02
C ASP A 147 -8.60 10.74 -23.74
N ALA A 148 -8.58 9.53 -23.17
CA ALA A 148 -9.80 8.82 -22.75
C ALA A 148 -10.53 9.51 -21.59
N ILE A 149 -9.80 10.17 -20.70
CA ILE A 149 -10.36 10.95 -19.57
C ILE A 149 -10.99 12.26 -20.07
N GLN A 150 -10.47 12.85 -21.17
CA GLN A 150 -10.96 14.08 -21.78
C GLN A 150 -12.00 13.85 -22.89
N CYS A 151 -12.34 12.61 -23.19
CA CYS A 151 -13.31 12.26 -24.22
C CYS A 151 -14.69 12.90 -23.96
N ASN A 152 -15.16 13.72 -24.90
CA ASN A 152 -16.44 14.43 -24.84
C ASN A 152 -17.64 13.64 -25.40
N LEU A 153 -17.45 12.39 -25.82
CA LEU A 153 -18.53 11.55 -26.33
C LEU A 153 -19.48 11.16 -25.19
N SER A 154 -20.77 11.40 -25.38
CA SER A 154 -21.82 11.15 -24.38
C SER A 154 -21.92 9.68 -23.94
N ASN A 155 -21.50 8.73 -24.78
CA ASN A 155 -21.53 7.29 -24.54
C ASN A 155 -20.13 6.68 -24.37
N CYS A 156 -19.12 7.48 -24.06
CA CYS A 156 -17.76 6.98 -23.87
C CYS A 156 -17.67 6.21 -22.55
N LEU A 157 -17.37 4.89 -22.63
CA LEU A 157 -17.18 4.03 -21.46
C LEU A 157 -15.97 4.46 -20.61
N ALA A 158 -15.04 5.26 -21.17
CA ALA A 158 -13.89 5.81 -20.50
C ALA A 158 -14.17 7.12 -19.74
N ARG A 159 -15.38 7.67 -19.85
CA ARG A 159 -15.74 8.93 -19.23
C ARG A 159 -15.85 8.76 -17.72
N ARG A 160 -15.06 9.52 -16.95
CA ARG A 160 -15.33 9.73 -15.53
C ARG A 160 -16.70 10.38 -15.37
N SER A 161 -17.62 9.74 -14.68
CA SER A 161 -18.81 10.42 -14.18
C SER A 161 -18.35 11.42 -13.15
N SER A 162 -18.12 12.67 -13.57
CA SER A 162 -18.09 13.81 -12.66
C SER A 162 -19.51 13.96 -12.12
N LYS A 163 -19.78 13.35 -11.00
CA LYS A 163 -20.89 13.75 -10.13
C LYS A 163 -20.28 14.46 -8.94
N VAL A 164 -20.56 15.75 -8.94
CA VAL A 164 -20.55 16.70 -7.83
C VAL A 164 -20.99 16.10 -6.52
#